data_ffa417d5bc3d883ea2e4e2e257b62a93
#
_entry.id   ffa417d5bc3d883ea2e4e2e257b62a93
#
_cell.length_a   1.000
_cell.length_b   1.000
_cell.length_c   1.000
_cell.angle_alpha   90.00
_cell.angle_beta   90.00
_cell.angle_gamma   90.00
#
_symmetry.space_group_name_H-M   'P 1'
#
loop_
_entity.id
_entity.type
_entity.pdbx_description
1 polymer ?
#
loop_
_entity_poly.entity_id
_entity_poly.type
_entity_poly.pdbx_seq_one_letter_code
_entity_poly.pdbx_strand_id
1 'polypeptide(L)'
;MKRFIILGGVVLLGAVSALMYTLFPPVETQLNADMAEDGEVSVTETERNAVQSGSVRFSLPSGFYSENISLELSADSGTVYFTTDGSDPVPGESELYTQPIEINATPEVRATTVKALSVLSDGTEGEIYTVSYVVGQDVAERFDSNTLVFVLSTDPYNLYDYEYGIAVPGKIYDDYVKEHPGEEIPYNAPGNYYMSGREAERPIYVEVFESDGTKVIDQAAGVRLSG
;
A
#
# COMPACT_ATOMS: atom_id res chain seq x y z
N MET A 1 14.87 -20.47 7.80
CA MET A 1 13.70 -20.28 6.92
C MET A 1 13.02 -19.02 7.44
N LYS A 2 12.99 -17.93 6.64
CA LYS A 2 12.35 -16.68 7.08
C LYS A 2 10.83 -16.89 7.22
N ARG A 3 10.26 -16.36 8.29
CA ARG A 3 8.82 -16.34 8.51
C ARG A 3 8.26 -15.04 7.94
N PHE A 4 7.04 -15.08 7.44
CA PHE A 4 6.36 -13.93 6.85
C PHE A 4 5.12 -13.63 7.66
N ILE A 5 4.91 -12.36 7.98
CA ILE A 5 3.68 -11.87 8.61
C ILE A 5 3.14 -10.75 7.72
N ILE A 6 1.88 -10.88 7.35
CA ILE A 6 1.18 -9.87 6.56
C ILE A 6 0.30 -9.08 7.50
N LEU A 7 0.57 -7.78 7.60
CA LEU A 7 -0.28 -6.82 8.29
C LEU A 7 -0.94 -5.94 7.22
N GLY A 8 -2.24 -5.91 7.22
CA GLY A 8 -2.99 -5.05 6.31
C GLY A 8 -4.35 -4.74 6.91
N GLY A 9 -4.95 -3.65 6.52
CA GLY A 9 -6.36 -3.37 6.82
C GLY A 9 -7.30 -4.48 6.31
N VAL A 10 -6.75 -5.38 5.47
CA VAL A 10 -7.43 -6.56 4.93
C VAL A 10 -6.52 -7.77 5.04
N VAL A 11 -6.93 -8.75 5.83
CA VAL A 11 -6.22 -10.03 5.98
C VAL A 11 -6.56 -10.94 4.79
N LEU A 12 -5.62 -11.08 3.86
CA LEU A 12 -5.65 -12.14 2.85
C LEU A 12 -4.87 -13.35 3.40
N LEU A 13 -5.58 -14.32 3.98
CA LEU A 13 -5.03 -15.61 4.38
C LEU A 13 -5.04 -16.56 3.15
N GLY A 14 -3.91 -16.65 2.46
CA GLY A 14 -3.72 -17.62 1.38
C GLY A 14 -2.24 -17.76 1.01
N ALA A 15 -1.81 -18.99 0.78
CA ALA A 15 -0.47 -19.51 0.53
C ALA A 15 0.58 -18.52 -0.04
N VAL A 16 1.36 -17.93 0.83
CA VAL A 16 2.39 -16.90 0.53
C VAL A 16 3.55 -17.42 -0.32
N SER A 17 3.79 -18.74 -0.36
CA SER A 17 4.97 -19.31 -1.05
C SER A 17 4.94 -19.20 -2.58
N ALA A 18 3.77 -19.13 -3.22
CA ALA A 18 3.68 -18.98 -4.68
C ALA A 18 3.70 -17.50 -5.12
N LEU A 19 3.30 -16.58 -4.24
CA LEU A 19 3.19 -15.15 -4.53
C LEU A 19 4.57 -14.48 -4.71
N MET A 20 5.60 -14.95 -3.98
CA MET A 20 6.94 -14.37 -4.02
C MET A 20 7.63 -14.47 -5.39
N TYR A 21 7.39 -15.54 -6.15
CA TYR A 21 8.02 -15.68 -7.48
C TYR A 21 7.36 -14.85 -8.59
N THR A 22 6.13 -14.44 -8.41
CA THR A 22 5.42 -13.60 -9.41
C THR A 22 5.56 -12.12 -9.14
N LEU A 23 5.79 -11.70 -7.90
CA LEU A 23 5.94 -10.29 -7.51
C LEU A 23 7.37 -9.77 -7.68
N PHE A 24 8.38 -10.66 -7.62
CA PHE A 24 9.79 -10.28 -7.70
C PHE A 24 10.53 -11.21 -8.67
N PRO A 25 10.45 -10.98 -10.00
CA PRO A 25 11.41 -11.60 -10.90
C PRO A 25 12.81 -11.11 -10.50
N PRO A 26 13.85 -11.97 -10.53
CA PRO A 26 15.22 -11.53 -10.24
C PRO A 26 15.56 -10.39 -11.21
N VAL A 27 15.83 -9.23 -10.65
CA VAL A 27 16.39 -8.11 -11.42
C VAL A 27 17.84 -8.50 -11.71
N GLU A 28 18.09 -9.01 -12.91
CA GLU A 28 19.46 -9.04 -13.45
C GLU A 28 19.87 -7.58 -13.67
N THR A 29 20.59 -7.03 -12.72
CA THR A 29 21.28 -5.76 -12.89
C THR A 29 22.40 -6.01 -13.87
N GLN A 30 22.17 -5.77 -15.16
CA GLN A 30 23.26 -5.58 -16.10
C GLN A 30 23.92 -4.25 -15.77
N LEU A 31 24.99 -4.32 -14.97
CA LEU A 31 25.98 -3.27 -14.86
C LEU A 31 26.69 -3.17 -16.20
N ASN A 32 26.19 -2.34 -17.09
CA ASN A 32 26.99 -1.83 -18.20
C ASN A 32 27.97 -0.81 -17.61
N ALA A 33 29.18 -1.29 -17.31
CA ALA A 33 30.32 -0.45 -17.04
C ALA A 33 30.80 0.15 -18.36
N ASP A 34 30.22 1.29 -18.76
CA ASP A 34 30.91 2.22 -19.65
C ASP A 34 31.55 3.29 -18.76
N MET A 35 32.84 3.12 -18.55
CA MET A 35 33.73 4.13 -17.99
C MET A 35 33.92 5.21 -19.07
N ALA A 36 33.28 6.34 -18.94
CA ALA A 36 33.67 7.56 -19.62
C ALA A 36 34.19 8.55 -18.58
N GLU A 37 35.39 9.02 -18.87
CA GLU A 37 36.19 9.96 -18.11
C GLU A 37 35.45 11.28 -17.83
N ASP A 38 35.77 11.85 -16.66
CA ASP A 38 35.70 13.27 -16.29
C ASP A 38 34.65 14.15 -16.98
N GLY A 39 33.50 14.24 -16.34
CA GLY A 39 32.53 15.28 -16.54
C GLY A 39 31.76 15.50 -15.27
N GLU A 40 32.14 16.48 -14.45
CA GLU A 40 31.27 17.02 -13.40
C GLU A 40 29.94 17.41 -14.05
N VAL A 41 28.91 16.61 -13.86
CA VAL A 41 27.53 17.01 -14.14
C VAL A 41 27.15 18.00 -13.05
N SER A 42 27.40 19.26 -13.31
CA SER A 42 26.86 20.35 -12.50
C SER A 42 25.34 20.37 -12.75
N VAL A 43 24.60 19.67 -11.94
CA VAL A 43 23.14 19.82 -11.85
C VAL A 43 22.91 21.25 -11.35
N THR A 44 22.44 22.12 -12.25
CA THR A 44 22.20 23.52 -11.93
C THR A 44 21.15 23.61 -10.83
N GLU A 45 21.29 24.63 -9.94
CA GLU A 45 20.30 24.89 -8.87
C GLU A 45 18.89 25.08 -9.43
N THR A 46 18.76 25.47 -10.70
CA THR A 46 17.48 25.57 -11.40
C THR A 46 16.79 24.23 -11.60
N GLU A 47 17.52 23.13 -11.83
CA GLU A 47 16.95 21.79 -11.94
C GLU A 47 16.58 21.21 -10.57
N ARG A 48 17.26 21.65 -9.49
CA ARG A 48 16.83 21.32 -8.11
C ARG A 48 15.60 22.10 -7.66
N ASN A 49 15.35 23.28 -8.22
CA ASN A 49 14.20 24.12 -7.89
C ASN A 49 12.96 23.90 -8.79
N ALA A 50 13.08 23.13 -9.87
CA ALA A 50 11.92 22.66 -10.66
C ALA A 50 11.18 21.49 -9.98
N VAL A 51 11.55 21.18 -8.74
CA VAL A 51 11.05 20.02 -8.02
C VAL A 51 10.20 20.46 -6.84
N GLN A 52 8.98 19.96 -6.86
CA GLN A 52 8.13 19.78 -5.68
C GLN A 52 7.40 21.02 -5.15
N SER A 53 6.82 21.77 -6.03
CA SER A 53 5.58 22.44 -5.71
C SER A 53 4.55 21.36 -5.33
N GLY A 54 4.28 21.19 -4.03
CA GLY A 54 3.26 20.28 -3.57
C GLY A 54 3.71 18.95 -2.91
N SER A 55 4.97 18.82 -2.48
CA SER A 55 5.39 17.63 -1.74
C SER A 55 4.82 17.62 -0.31
N VAL A 56 4.32 16.46 0.12
CA VAL A 56 3.87 16.23 1.50
C VAL A 56 5.01 15.61 2.31
N ARG A 57 5.24 16.13 3.52
CA ARG A 57 6.18 15.59 4.50
C ARG A 57 5.43 15.03 5.68
N PHE A 58 5.90 13.92 6.18
CA PHE A 58 5.42 13.22 7.37
C PHE A 58 6.43 13.45 8.50
N SER A 59 5.96 13.80 9.69
CA SER A 59 6.83 14.04 10.85
C SER A 59 7.55 12.79 11.37
N LEU A 60 7.02 11.61 11.04
CA LEU A 60 7.56 10.32 11.44
C LEU A 60 7.82 9.46 10.20
N PRO A 61 8.94 8.72 10.13
CA PRO A 61 9.18 7.75 9.06
C PRO A 61 8.26 6.53 9.21
N SER A 62 8.09 5.75 8.12
CA SER A 62 7.47 4.43 8.22
C SER A 62 8.29 3.52 9.14
N GLY A 63 7.62 2.62 9.87
CA GLY A 63 8.31 1.72 10.79
C GLY A 63 7.42 1.20 11.90
N PHE A 64 8.07 0.68 12.96
CA PHE A 64 7.43 0.08 14.12
C PHE A 64 7.41 1.06 15.30
N TYR A 65 6.26 1.14 15.98
CA TYR A 65 6.04 2.04 17.09
C TYR A 65 5.33 1.31 18.24
N SER A 66 5.97 1.25 19.42
CA SER A 66 5.41 0.60 20.61
C SER A 66 4.49 1.51 21.43
N GLU A 67 4.47 2.80 21.13
CA GLU A 67 3.68 3.82 21.81
C GLU A 67 2.72 4.50 20.82
N ASN A 68 1.76 5.25 21.38
CA ASN A 68 0.91 6.12 20.58
C ASN A 68 1.75 7.10 19.79
N ILE A 69 1.40 7.32 18.53
CA ILE A 69 2.05 8.34 17.69
C ILE A 69 1.03 9.40 17.30
N SER A 70 1.51 10.64 17.28
CA SER A 70 0.79 11.80 16.77
C SER A 70 1.52 12.24 15.50
N LEU A 71 0.94 11.95 14.34
CA LEU A 71 1.56 12.14 13.05
C LEU A 71 1.19 13.52 12.50
N GLU A 72 2.20 14.35 12.26
CA GLU A 72 2.00 15.63 11.59
C GLU A 72 2.30 15.51 10.09
N LEU A 73 1.44 16.13 9.29
CA LEU A 73 1.63 16.30 7.85
C LEU A 73 1.90 17.78 7.54
N SER A 74 2.80 18.03 6.63
CA SER A 74 3.08 19.39 6.13
C SER A 74 3.37 19.38 4.64
N ALA A 75 3.05 20.47 3.96
CA ALA A 75 3.45 20.71 2.57
C ALA A 75 4.11 22.07 2.45
N ASP A 76 5.00 22.23 1.47
CA ASP A 76 5.64 23.52 1.22
C ASP A 76 4.63 24.58 0.76
N SER A 77 3.55 24.13 0.12
CA SER A 77 2.44 24.97 -0.34
C SER A 77 1.19 24.12 -0.57
N GLY A 78 0.03 24.78 -0.55
CA GLY A 78 -1.23 24.13 -0.81
C GLY A 78 -1.90 23.55 0.43
N THR A 79 -2.91 22.77 0.19
CA THR A 79 -3.78 22.13 1.18
C THR A 79 -3.56 20.62 1.15
N VAL A 80 -3.38 19.96 2.29
CA VAL A 80 -3.12 18.52 2.36
C VAL A 80 -4.43 17.78 2.56
N TYR A 81 -4.71 16.80 1.68
CA TYR A 81 -5.75 15.80 1.84
C TYR A 81 -5.11 14.45 2.14
N PHE A 82 -5.78 13.64 2.97
CA PHE A 82 -5.26 12.34 3.34
C PHE A 82 -6.35 11.28 3.52
N THR A 83 -5.92 10.01 3.52
CA THR A 83 -6.73 8.83 3.86
C THR A 83 -5.95 7.91 4.78
N THR A 84 -6.65 7.03 5.50
CA THR A 84 -6.04 6.02 6.39
C THR A 84 -6.58 4.61 6.12
N ASP A 85 -7.40 4.44 5.10
CA ASP A 85 -8.07 3.20 4.73
C ASP A 85 -7.46 2.50 3.50
N GLY A 86 -6.40 3.09 2.92
CA GLY A 86 -5.71 2.58 1.74
C GLY A 86 -6.22 3.12 0.41
N SER A 87 -7.33 3.88 0.39
CA SER A 87 -7.77 4.60 -0.80
C SER A 87 -6.82 5.75 -1.13
N ASP A 88 -6.79 6.15 -2.39
CA ASP A 88 -6.06 7.36 -2.79
C ASP A 88 -6.86 8.61 -2.35
N PRO A 89 -6.20 9.61 -1.76
CA PRO A 89 -6.89 10.83 -1.35
C PRO A 89 -7.41 11.61 -2.56
N VAL A 90 -8.70 11.98 -2.52
CA VAL A 90 -9.40 12.75 -3.55
C VAL A 90 -9.69 14.14 -3.01
N PRO A 91 -9.21 15.21 -3.65
CA PRO A 91 -9.45 16.58 -3.23
C PRO A 91 -10.95 16.91 -3.13
N GLY A 92 -11.35 17.45 -1.99
CA GLY A 92 -12.75 17.81 -1.70
C GLY A 92 -13.65 16.65 -1.24
N GLU A 93 -13.20 15.40 -1.33
CA GLU A 93 -13.91 14.21 -0.83
C GLU A 93 -13.20 13.60 0.38
N SER A 94 -11.87 13.47 0.30
CA SER A 94 -11.05 12.94 1.40
C SER A 94 -10.86 13.95 2.52
N GLU A 95 -10.38 13.46 3.66
CA GLU A 95 -10.19 14.26 4.85
C GLU A 95 -9.13 15.35 4.64
N LEU A 96 -9.48 16.57 5.05
CA LEU A 96 -8.58 17.71 5.04
C LEU A 96 -7.69 17.67 6.27
N TYR A 97 -6.37 17.73 6.09
CA TYR A 97 -5.45 17.78 7.22
C TYR A 97 -5.52 19.13 7.93
N THR A 98 -5.97 19.12 9.17
CA THR A 98 -6.10 20.32 10.03
C THR A 98 -5.50 20.13 11.41
N GLN A 99 -5.20 18.90 11.81
CA GLN A 99 -4.64 18.54 13.10
C GLN A 99 -3.86 17.22 12.99
N PRO A 100 -2.95 16.90 13.93
CA PRO A 100 -2.19 15.65 13.92
C PRO A 100 -3.11 14.42 13.89
N ILE A 101 -2.66 13.40 13.17
CA ILE A 101 -3.35 12.10 13.06
C ILE A 101 -2.87 11.23 14.22
N GLU A 102 -3.80 10.86 15.11
CA GLU A 102 -3.50 10.03 16.26
C GLU A 102 -3.61 8.54 15.89
N ILE A 103 -2.50 7.79 16.06
CA ILE A 103 -2.46 6.33 15.86
C ILE A 103 -2.10 5.70 17.21
N ASN A 104 -3.06 4.99 17.80
CA ASN A 104 -2.92 4.48 19.15
C ASN A 104 -2.31 3.07 19.17
N ALA A 105 -1.32 2.87 20.04
CA ALA A 105 -0.76 1.57 20.33
C ALA A 105 -1.75 0.77 21.20
N THR A 106 -2.21 -0.35 20.65
CA THR A 106 -3.06 -1.31 21.36
C THR A 106 -2.27 -2.58 21.68
N PRO A 107 -2.79 -3.49 22.54
CA PRO A 107 -2.16 -4.79 22.75
C PRO A 107 -2.00 -5.61 21.46
N GLU A 108 -2.85 -5.34 20.47
CA GLU A 108 -2.75 -5.93 19.13
C GLU A 108 -1.87 -5.05 18.24
N VAL A 109 -0.97 -5.66 17.48
CA VAL A 109 -0.18 -4.95 16.46
C VAL A 109 -1.04 -4.73 15.23
N ARG A 110 -1.10 -3.50 14.76
CA ARG A 110 -1.86 -3.09 13.56
C ARG A 110 -0.99 -2.26 12.64
N ALA A 111 -1.22 -2.37 11.34
CA ALA A 111 -0.68 -1.45 10.38
C ALA A 111 -1.73 -0.38 10.02
N THR A 112 -1.30 0.87 10.01
CA THR A 112 -2.06 2.00 9.48
C THR A 112 -1.26 2.61 8.34
N THR A 113 -1.82 2.61 7.15
CA THR A 113 -1.22 3.27 5.99
C THR A 113 -1.88 4.64 5.80
N VAL A 114 -1.06 5.67 5.83
CA VAL A 114 -1.51 7.04 5.55
C VAL A 114 -1.07 7.39 4.13
N LYS A 115 -2.05 7.73 3.29
CA LYS A 115 -1.80 8.31 1.97
C LYS A 115 -2.15 9.79 2.02
N ALA A 116 -1.29 10.63 1.44
CA ALA A 116 -1.52 12.07 1.44
C ALA A 116 -1.05 12.72 0.15
N LEU A 117 -1.75 13.74 -0.30
CA LEU A 117 -1.37 14.62 -1.39
C LEU A 117 -1.62 16.07 -1.00
N SER A 118 -0.92 16.99 -1.65
CA SER A 118 -1.22 18.41 -1.52
C SER A 118 -1.86 18.96 -2.81
N VAL A 119 -2.73 19.94 -2.64
CA VAL A 119 -3.40 20.65 -3.73
C VAL A 119 -3.06 22.13 -3.64
N LEU A 120 -2.49 22.67 -4.69
CA LEU A 120 -2.13 24.08 -4.78
C LEU A 120 -3.38 24.97 -4.92
N SER A 121 -3.22 26.27 -4.71
CA SER A 121 -4.33 27.24 -4.81
C SER A 121 -4.94 27.37 -6.21
N ASP A 122 -4.22 26.94 -7.24
CA ASP A 122 -4.70 26.88 -8.63
C ASP A 122 -5.41 25.57 -8.98
N GLY A 123 -5.51 24.64 -8.02
CA GLY A 123 -6.11 23.30 -8.18
C GLY A 123 -5.12 22.24 -8.69
N THR A 124 -3.83 22.57 -8.84
CA THR A 124 -2.83 21.55 -9.23
C THR A 124 -2.63 20.56 -8.10
N GLU A 125 -2.78 19.28 -8.40
CA GLU A 125 -2.55 18.16 -7.48
C GLU A 125 -1.07 17.75 -7.49
N GLY A 126 -0.52 17.52 -6.29
CA GLY A 126 0.81 16.93 -6.09
C GLY A 126 0.82 15.42 -6.25
N GLU A 127 1.96 14.81 -5.97
CA GLU A 127 2.08 13.35 -5.91
C GLU A 127 1.43 12.79 -4.64
N ILE A 128 0.94 11.53 -4.73
CA ILE A 128 0.44 10.79 -3.57
C ILE A 128 1.61 10.12 -2.87
N TYR A 129 1.81 10.45 -1.61
CA TYR A 129 2.80 9.81 -0.74
C TYR A 129 2.10 8.76 0.12
N THR A 130 2.70 7.58 0.22
CA THR A 130 2.18 6.45 0.99
C THR A 130 3.20 6.08 2.07
N VAL A 131 2.78 6.07 3.34
CA VAL A 131 3.64 5.74 4.49
C VAL A 131 2.86 4.87 5.46
N SER A 132 3.43 3.73 5.86
CA SER A 132 2.79 2.81 6.79
C SER A 132 3.47 2.80 8.15
N TYR A 133 2.64 2.74 9.19
CA TYR A 133 3.04 2.68 10.60
C TYR A 133 2.52 1.37 11.19
N VAL A 134 3.42 0.52 11.67
CA VAL A 134 3.09 -0.71 12.38
C VAL A 134 3.12 -0.41 13.87
N VAL A 135 1.95 -0.26 14.46
CA VAL A 135 1.78 0.25 15.82
C VAL A 135 1.16 -0.80 16.72
N GLY A 136 1.74 -0.99 17.91
CA GLY A 136 1.22 -1.90 18.91
C GLY A 136 2.16 -2.02 20.10
N GLN A 137 1.62 -2.35 21.28
CA GLN A 137 2.45 -2.53 22.48
C GLN A 137 3.47 -3.65 22.23
N ASP A 138 4.74 -3.34 22.56
CA ASP A 138 5.88 -4.25 22.41
C ASP A 138 6.07 -4.78 20.98
N VAL A 139 5.73 -3.97 19.97
CA VAL A 139 5.79 -4.39 18.55
C VAL A 139 7.17 -4.91 18.15
N ALA A 140 8.26 -4.33 18.65
CA ALA A 140 9.63 -4.76 18.36
C ALA A 140 9.95 -6.16 18.89
N GLU A 141 9.23 -6.63 19.91
CA GLU A 141 9.42 -7.95 20.53
C GLU A 141 8.49 -9.02 19.93
N ARG A 142 7.54 -8.61 19.07
CA ARG A 142 6.55 -9.52 18.46
C ARG A 142 7.12 -10.37 17.34
N PHE A 143 8.20 -9.92 16.73
CA PHE A 143 8.77 -10.55 15.54
C PHE A 143 10.18 -11.05 15.83
N ASP A 144 10.43 -12.32 15.57
CA ASP A 144 11.78 -12.88 15.70
C ASP A 144 12.67 -12.36 14.55
N SER A 145 13.99 -12.40 14.73
CA SER A 145 14.99 -11.86 13.80
C SER A 145 14.97 -12.46 12.38
N ASN A 146 14.17 -13.50 12.15
CA ASN A 146 14.00 -14.14 10.85
C ASN A 146 12.63 -13.81 10.21
N THR A 147 11.88 -12.87 10.79
CA THR A 147 10.57 -12.47 10.30
C THR A 147 10.69 -11.29 9.34
N LEU A 148 9.97 -11.35 8.22
CA LEU A 148 9.67 -10.19 7.39
C LEU A 148 8.19 -9.82 7.57
N VAL A 149 7.93 -8.55 7.79
CA VAL A 149 6.58 -8.01 7.94
C VAL A 149 6.19 -7.31 6.66
N PHE A 150 5.12 -7.78 6.02
CA PHE A 150 4.54 -7.19 4.81
C PHE A 150 3.36 -6.31 5.20
N VAL A 151 3.39 -5.06 4.81
CA VAL A 151 2.23 -4.17 4.84
C VAL A 151 1.73 -4.02 3.41
N LEU A 152 0.49 -4.47 3.20
CA LEU A 152 -0.18 -4.44 1.92
C LEU A 152 -1.32 -3.43 2.00
N SER A 153 -1.24 -2.36 1.21
CA SER A 153 -2.24 -1.30 1.20
C SER A 153 -2.89 -1.18 -0.18
N THR A 154 -4.20 -1.22 -0.21
CA THR A 154 -5.00 -1.02 -1.43
C THR A 154 -6.33 -0.37 -1.07
N ASP A 155 -6.93 0.30 -2.04
CA ASP A 155 -8.29 0.81 -1.90
C ASP A 155 -9.26 -0.35 -1.60
N PRO A 156 -10.12 -0.25 -0.58
CA PRO A 156 -11.16 -1.25 -0.30
C PRO A 156 -12.04 -1.58 -1.52
N TYR A 157 -12.26 -0.64 -2.42
CA TYR A 157 -12.94 -0.85 -3.69
C TYR A 157 -12.31 -1.98 -4.52
N ASN A 158 -10.99 -2.07 -4.55
CA ASN A 158 -10.27 -3.11 -5.29
C ASN A 158 -10.58 -4.54 -4.82
N LEU A 159 -10.98 -4.68 -3.55
CA LEU A 159 -11.24 -5.98 -2.94
C LEU A 159 -12.72 -6.27 -2.76
N TYR A 160 -13.54 -5.26 -2.44
CA TYR A 160 -14.89 -5.46 -1.94
C TYR A 160 -16.00 -4.87 -2.79
N ASP A 161 -15.68 -4.12 -3.86
CA ASP A 161 -16.71 -3.64 -4.78
C ASP A 161 -17.49 -4.80 -5.42
N TYR A 162 -18.77 -4.60 -5.64
CA TYR A 162 -19.68 -5.63 -6.15
C TYR A 162 -19.29 -6.14 -7.54
N GLU A 163 -18.87 -5.26 -8.46
CA GLU A 163 -18.48 -5.63 -9.81
C GLU A 163 -16.97 -5.82 -9.97
N TYR A 164 -16.19 -4.96 -9.33
CA TYR A 164 -14.75 -4.84 -9.52
C TYR A 164 -13.91 -5.57 -8.46
N GLY A 165 -14.43 -5.70 -7.23
CA GLY A 165 -13.72 -6.29 -6.10
C GLY A 165 -13.39 -7.76 -6.33
N ILE A 166 -12.14 -8.15 -6.07
CA ILE A 166 -11.66 -9.51 -6.32
C ILE A 166 -11.86 -10.47 -5.14
N ALA A 167 -12.24 -9.97 -3.97
CA ALA A 167 -12.35 -10.77 -2.73
C ALA A 167 -13.80 -11.04 -2.30
N VAL A 168 -14.76 -10.81 -3.16
CA VAL A 168 -16.20 -10.99 -2.90
C VAL A 168 -16.84 -11.96 -3.88
N PRO A 169 -17.98 -12.58 -3.56
CA PRO A 169 -18.80 -13.30 -4.53
C PRO A 169 -19.20 -12.38 -5.70
N GLY A 170 -19.71 -11.19 -5.40
CA GLY A 170 -20.01 -10.10 -6.31
C GLY A 170 -20.96 -10.45 -7.44
N LYS A 171 -20.84 -9.69 -8.52
CA LYS A 171 -21.73 -9.81 -9.70
C LYS A 171 -21.67 -11.18 -10.37
N ILE A 172 -20.49 -11.79 -10.45
CA ILE A 172 -20.31 -13.10 -11.09
C ILE A 172 -21.15 -14.16 -10.37
N TYR A 173 -21.18 -14.15 -9.04
CA TYR A 173 -22.00 -15.07 -8.25
C TYR A 173 -23.50 -14.83 -8.45
N ASP A 174 -23.93 -13.60 -8.41
CA ASP A 174 -25.35 -13.24 -8.60
C ASP A 174 -25.84 -13.61 -10.02
N ASP A 175 -25.02 -13.43 -11.04
CA ASP A 175 -25.36 -13.81 -12.39
C ASP A 175 -25.45 -15.34 -12.51
N TYR A 176 -24.52 -16.09 -11.88
CA TYR A 176 -24.59 -17.55 -11.81
C TYR A 176 -25.90 -18.02 -11.16
N VAL A 177 -26.29 -17.45 -10.01
CA VAL A 177 -27.55 -17.79 -9.31
C VAL A 177 -28.78 -17.50 -10.19
N LYS A 178 -28.79 -16.40 -10.92
CA LYS A 178 -29.90 -16.06 -11.86
C LYS A 178 -30.02 -17.02 -13.04
N GLU A 179 -28.89 -17.58 -13.51
CA GLU A 179 -28.85 -18.55 -14.59
C GLU A 179 -29.27 -19.96 -14.17
N HIS A 180 -29.27 -20.26 -12.84
CA HIS A 180 -29.62 -21.57 -12.26
C HIS A 180 -30.81 -21.46 -11.28
N PRO A 181 -32.00 -21.00 -11.74
CA PRO A 181 -33.13 -20.74 -10.87
C PRO A 181 -33.70 -22.04 -10.29
N GLY A 182 -33.76 -22.11 -8.93
CA GLY A 182 -34.31 -23.25 -8.21
C GLY A 182 -33.36 -24.45 -8.06
N GLU A 183 -32.12 -24.32 -8.51
CA GLU A 183 -31.06 -25.31 -8.28
C GLU A 183 -30.37 -25.06 -6.93
N GLU A 184 -29.82 -26.13 -6.33
CA GLU A 184 -28.95 -25.98 -5.17
C GLU A 184 -27.60 -25.38 -5.61
N ILE A 185 -27.26 -24.23 -5.04
CA ILE A 185 -26.01 -23.53 -5.39
C ILE A 185 -24.83 -24.27 -4.75
N PRO A 186 -23.86 -24.77 -5.53
CA PRO A 186 -22.71 -25.48 -5.00
C PRO A 186 -21.78 -24.56 -4.21
N TYR A 187 -21.09 -25.12 -3.20
CA TYR A 187 -20.16 -24.35 -2.34
C TYR A 187 -19.01 -23.68 -3.11
N ASN A 188 -18.68 -24.19 -4.28
CA ASN A 188 -17.68 -23.67 -5.19
C ASN A 188 -18.29 -22.90 -6.39
N ALA A 189 -19.48 -22.36 -6.24
CA ALA A 189 -20.09 -21.50 -7.24
C ALA A 189 -19.15 -20.36 -7.62
N PRO A 190 -19.09 -19.96 -8.91
CA PRO A 190 -18.21 -18.88 -9.35
C PRO A 190 -18.57 -17.57 -8.66
N GLY A 191 -17.55 -16.71 -8.45
CA GLY A 191 -17.68 -15.38 -7.92
C GLY A 191 -16.55 -14.50 -8.46
N ASN A 192 -16.51 -13.24 -8.08
CA ASN A 192 -15.45 -12.33 -8.50
C ASN A 192 -14.05 -12.84 -8.13
N TYR A 193 -13.93 -13.61 -7.05
CA TYR A 193 -12.67 -14.26 -6.64
C TYR A 193 -12.16 -15.33 -7.62
N TYR A 194 -12.94 -15.68 -8.66
CA TYR A 194 -12.50 -16.53 -9.77
C TYR A 194 -11.97 -15.74 -10.98
N MET A 195 -12.04 -14.42 -10.93
CA MET A 195 -11.42 -13.61 -11.99
C MET A 195 -9.94 -13.98 -12.12
N SER A 196 -9.47 -14.08 -13.34
CA SER A 196 -8.11 -14.48 -13.67
C SER A 196 -7.54 -13.59 -14.79
N GLY A 197 -6.23 -13.71 -15.03
CA GLY A 197 -5.59 -12.88 -16.04
C GLY A 197 -5.21 -11.50 -15.53
N ARG A 198 -4.77 -10.64 -16.43
CA ARG A 198 -4.35 -9.26 -16.09
C ARG A 198 -5.52 -8.35 -15.71
N GLU A 199 -6.69 -8.61 -16.25
CA GLU A 199 -7.92 -7.87 -15.92
C GLU A 199 -8.38 -8.06 -14.47
N ALA A 200 -7.92 -9.14 -13.82
CA ALA A 200 -8.16 -9.39 -12.40
C ALA A 200 -7.11 -8.72 -11.48
N GLU A 201 -6.10 -8.08 -12.06
CA GLU A 201 -5.06 -7.42 -11.27
C GLU A 201 -5.57 -6.10 -10.71
N ARG A 202 -5.36 -5.90 -9.40
CA ARG A 202 -5.71 -4.69 -8.68
C ARG A 202 -4.46 -4.00 -8.17
N PRO A 203 -4.40 -2.67 -8.20
CA PRO A 203 -3.26 -1.94 -7.66
C PRO A 203 -3.14 -2.15 -6.17
N ILE A 204 -1.90 -2.31 -5.70
CA ILE A 204 -1.54 -2.43 -4.29
C ILE A 204 -0.22 -1.70 -4.05
N TYR A 205 -0.04 -1.17 -2.85
CA TYR A 205 1.24 -0.67 -2.38
C TYR A 205 1.83 -1.64 -1.36
N VAL A 206 3.11 -1.97 -1.53
CA VAL A 206 3.80 -2.99 -0.73
C VAL A 206 4.96 -2.34 0.00
N GLU A 207 4.92 -2.37 1.32
CA GLU A 207 6.06 -2.07 2.16
C GLU A 207 6.48 -3.35 2.91
N VAL A 208 7.78 -3.62 2.96
CA VAL A 208 8.32 -4.77 3.68
C VAL A 208 9.33 -4.29 4.69
N PHE A 209 9.20 -4.79 5.90
CA PHE A 209 10.07 -4.46 7.03
C PHE A 209 10.79 -5.69 7.56
N GLU A 210 12.04 -5.53 7.95
CA GLU A 210 12.74 -6.47 8.82
C GLU A 210 12.07 -6.46 10.21
N SER A 211 12.41 -7.43 11.05
CA SER A 211 11.83 -7.57 12.40
C SER A 211 12.13 -6.40 13.35
N ASP A 212 13.13 -5.60 13.06
CA ASP A 212 13.50 -4.40 13.81
C ASP A 212 12.79 -3.12 13.32
N GLY A 213 11.92 -3.24 12.31
CA GLY A 213 11.20 -2.12 11.72
C GLY A 213 11.92 -1.40 10.59
N THR A 214 13.11 -1.89 10.19
CA THR A 214 13.83 -1.34 9.03
C THR A 214 13.09 -1.68 7.74
N LYS A 215 12.68 -0.66 6.98
CA LYS A 215 12.01 -0.83 5.69
C LYS A 215 13.00 -1.26 4.61
N VAL A 216 12.71 -2.36 3.91
CA VAL A 216 13.57 -2.96 2.88
C VAL A 216 12.93 -2.98 1.50
N ILE A 217 11.60 -2.86 1.40
CA ILE A 217 10.86 -2.73 0.15
C ILE A 217 9.81 -1.63 0.32
N ASP A 218 9.62 -0.85 -0.73
CA ASP A 218 8.69 0.27 -0.78
C ASP A 218 8.32 0.53 -2.26
N GLN A 219 7.19 -0.03 -2.70
CA GLN A 219 6.81 0.08 -4.12
C GLN A 219 5.34 -0.23 -4.40
N ALA A 220 4.85 0.31 -5.52
CA ALA A 220 3.59 -0.10 -6.11
C ALA A 220 3.73 -1.47 -6.78
N ALA A 221 2.66 -2.27 -6.74
CA ALA A 221 2.57 -3.61 -7.34
C ALA A 221 1.13 -3.91 -7.78
N GLY A 222 0.93 -5.10 -8.35
CA GLY A 222 -0.39 -5.65 -8.66
C GLY A 222 -0.70 -6.87 -7.77
N VAL A 223 -1.94 -7.01 -7.34
CA VAL A 223 -2.43 -8.18 -6.59
C VAL A 223 -3.53 -8.90 -7.37
N ARG A 224 -3.49 -10.23 -7.35
CA ARG A 224 -4.54 -11.11 -7.87
C ARG A 224 -4.77 -12.25 -6.88
N LEU A 225 -6.00 -12.74 -6.82
CA LEU A 225 -6.26 -14.00 -6.16
C LEU A 225 -5.89 -15.15 -7.10
N SER A 226 -5.33 -16.22 -6.56
CA SER A 226 -5.07 -17.46 -7.28
C SER A 226 -5.59 -18.62 -6.46
N GLY A 227 -6.42 -19.45 -7.05
CA GLY A 227 -6.94 -20.69 -6.49
C GLY A 227 -6.26 -21.90 -7.09
#